data_0c81bd24e62edb2689420895f3b3509f
#
_entry.id   0c81bd24e62edb2689420895f3b3509f
#
_cell.length_a   1.000
_cell.length_b   1.000
_cell.length_c   1.000
_cell.angle_alpha   90.00
_cell.angle_beta   90.00
_cell.angle_gamma   90.00
#
_symmetry.space_group_name_H-M   'P 1'
#
loop_
_entity.id
_entity.type
_entity.pdbx_description
1 polymer ?
#
loop_
_entity_poly.entity_id
_entity_poly.type
_entity_poly.pdbx_seq_one_letter_code
_entity_poly.pdbx_strand_id
1 'polypeptide(L)'
;MKERFMHDIIKMIPVYVMGRKYEVPQGLTILKALEFAGYKITRGCGCRGGVCGACVTVFRRKDDFRLQVGLACQTVVEPDIFLTQLPYVPAHKAVYSIHRVSPEGLNILKLYPELTRCMGCNTCTKSCPMGLDVMNYIAAALRNDLARVVELSMECVMCGMCAARCPGELAPFNIALLIRRVYGRHVLKRPETLDKRLKEIQEGFFSHDLLELKTSGKAALEEKFKSLQASRGSAV
;
A
#
# COMPACT_ATOMS: atom_id res chain seq x y z
N MET A 1 -32.85 -26.42 -10.89
CA MET A 1 -31.85 -25.99 -11.90
C MET A 1 -30.51 -25.85 -11.16
N LYS A 2 -29.58 -26.77 -11.39
CA LYS A 2 -28.26 -26.77 -10.74
C LYS A 2 -27.44 -25.67 -11.39
N GLU A 3 -27.10 -24.64 -10.62
CA GLU A 3 -26.13 -23.61 -11.01
C GLU A 3 -24.76 -24.26 -11.24
N ARG A 4 -24.40 -24.33 -12.50
CA ARG A 4 -23.08 -24.73 -12.96
C ARG A 4 -22.16 -23.52 -12.73
N PHE A 5 -21.61 -23.37 -11.53
CA PHE A 5 -20.42 -22.56 -11.34
C PHE A 5 -19.29 -23.22 -12.12
N MET A 6 -18.98 -22.66 -13.28
CA MET A 6 -17.75 -22.97 -13.99
C MET A 6 -16.60 -22.52 -13.09
N HIS A 7 -16.08 -23.43 -12.27
CA HIS A 7 -14.74 -23.31 -11.77
C HIS A 7 -13.81 -23.40 -12.96
N ASP A 8 -13.45 -22.27 -13.55
CA ASP A 8 -12.26 -22.20 -14.37
C ASP A 8 -11.14 -22.82 -13.55
N ILE A 9 -10.59 -23.94 -14.00
CA ILE A 9 -9.50 -24.63 -13.34
C ILE A 9 -8.33 -23.66 -13.37
N ILE A 10 -8.12 -22.94 -12.27
CA ILE A 10 -7.00 -22.01 -12.13
C ILE A 10 -5.72 -22.83 -12.25
N LYS A 11 -5.01 -22.66 -13.36
CA LYS A 11 -3.76 -23.36 -13.60
C LYS A 11 -2.72 -22.94 -12.57
N MET A 12 -2.26 -23.89 -11.78
CA MET A 12 -1.15 -23.69 -10.85
C MET A 12 0.17 -23.80 -11.58
N ILE A 13 1.12 -22.92 -11.25
CA ILE A 13 2.47 -22.90 -11.82
C ILE A 13 3.52 -22.89 -10.73
N PRO A 14 4.67 -23.55 -10.96
CA PRO A 14 5.79 -23.55 -10.02
C PRO A 14 6.54 -22.21 -10.04
N VAL A 15 6.82 -21.69 -8.86
CA VAL A 15 7.62 -20.48 -8.62
C VAL A 15 8.65 -20.78 -7.54
N TYR A 16 9.89 -20.36 -7.73
CA TYR A 16 10.95 -20.57 -6.75
C TYR A 16 11.26 -19.25 -6.02
N VAL A 17 11.10 -19.25 -4.72
CA VAL A 17 11.39 -18.10 -3.86
C VAL A 17 12.55 -18.45 -2.94
N MET A 18 13.68 -17.78 -3.09
CA MET A 18 14.91 -18.04 -2.32
C MET A 18 15.26 -19.55 -2.26
N GLY A 19 15.13 -20.25 -3.40
CA GLY A 19 15.40 -21.66 -3.54
C GLY A 19 14.27 -22.64 -3.11
N ARG A 20 13.16 -22.15 -2.53
CA ARG A 20 12.00 -22.99 -2.20
C ARG A 20 10.96 -22.95 -3.29
N LYS A 21 10.45 -24.10 -3.68
CA LYS A 21 9.36 -24.23 -4.65
C LYS A 21 8.00 -23.96 -4.02
N TYR A 22 7.17 -23.21 -4.71
CA TYR A 22 5.76 -22.96 -4.39
C TYR A 22 4.91 -23.16 -5.64
N GLU A 23 3.69 -23.64 -5.48
CA GLU A 23 2.68 -23.68 -6.53
C GLU A 23 1.75 -22.49 -6.35
N VAL A 24 1.62 -21.65 -7.36
CA VAL A 24 0.80 -20.44 -7.31
C VAL A 24 -0.10 -20.33 -8.55
N PRO A 25 -1.25 -19.66 -8.46
CA PRO A 25 -2.11 -19.41 -9.62
C PRO A 25 -1.37 -18.65 -10.72
N GLN A 26 -1.53 -19.12 -11.96
CA GLN A 26 -1.02 -18.42 -13.14
C GLN A 26 -1.71 -17.04 -13.28
N GLY A 27 -0.97 -16.04 -13.77
CA GLY A 27 -1.48 -14.68 -13.99
C GLY A 27 -1.35 -13.76 -12.79
N LEU A 28 -0.89 -14.25 -11.63
CA LEU A 28 -0.57 -13.37 -10.52
C LEU A 28 0.69 -12.56 -10.81
N THR A 29 0.78 -11.36 -10.20
CA THR A 29 2.05 -10.65 -10.13
C THR A 29 2.97 -11.29 -9.10
N ILE A 30 4.28 -11.05 -9.18
CA ILE A 30 5.26 -11.56 -8.19
C ILE A 30 4.80 -11.25 -6.77
N LEU A 31 4.35 -10.01 -6.50
CA LEU A 31 3.87 -9.60 -5.17
C LEU A 31 2.68 -10.43 -4.70
N LYS A 32 1.71 -10.65 -5.58
CA LYS A 32 0.52 -11.47 -5.29
C LYS A 32 0.85 -12.95 -5.11
N ALA A 33 1.76 -13.47 -5.93
CA ALA A 33 2.24 -14.86 -5.83
C ALA A 33 2.93 -15.10 -4.48
N LEU A 34 3.74 -14.15 -4.00
CA LEU A 34 4.36 -14.22 -2.69
C LEU A 34 3.34 -14.19 -1.55
N GLU A 35 2.35 -13.31 -1.62
CA GLU A 35 1.25 -13.26 -0.64
C GLU A 35 0.45 -14.57 -0.64
N PHE A 36 0.18 -15.14 -1.81
CA PHE A 36 -0.48 -16.44 -1.96
C PHE A 36 0.37 -17.57 -1.34
N ALA A 37 1.69 -17.53 -1.53
CA ALA A 37 2.61 -18.49 -0.93
C ALA A 37 2.79 -18.33 0.60
N GLY A 38 2.07 -17.38 1.23
CA GLY A 38 2.04 -17.18 2.67
C GLY A 38 3.02 -16.11 3.20
N TYR A 39 3.72 -15.40 2.31
CA TYR A 39 4.59 -14.29 2.73
C TYR A 39 3.78 -13.08 3.14
N LYS A 40 3.98 -12.59 4.34
CA LYS A 40 3.36 -11.36 4.84
C LYS A 40 4.22 -10.16 4.45
N ILE A 41 3.92 -9.54 3.31
CA ILE A 41 4.65 -8.38 2.80
C ILE A 41 4.13 -7.11 3.49
N THR A 42 4.68 -6.81 4.63
CA THR A 42 4.35 -5.59 5.40
C THR A 42 5.25 -4.41 5.04
N ARG A 43 6.34 -4.65 4.30
CA ARG A 43 7.38 -3.68 3.87
C ARG A 43 7.91 -4.07 2.51
N GLY A 44 8.61 -3.14 1.85
CA GLY A 44 9.10 -3.37 0.49
C GLY A 44 7.99 -3.32 -0.57
N CYS A 45 6.79 -2.86 -0.23
CA CYS A 45 5.73 -2.51 -1.17
C CYS A 45 4.92 -1.35 -0.59
N GLY A 46 4.66 -0.34 -1.39
CA GLY A 46 3.85 0.83 -1.00
C GLY A 46 2.56 0.89 -1.81
N CYS A 47 2.60 1.54 -2.96
CA CYS A 47 1.43 1.81 -3.79
C CYS A 47 0.78 0.57 -4.43
N ARG A 48 1.52 -0.51 -4.63
CA ARG A 48 1.09 -1.74 -5.33
C ARG A 48 0.63 -1.51 -6.79
N GLY A 49 0.82 -0.30 -7.30
CA GLY A 49 0.38 0.16 -8.62
C GLY A 49 1.51 0.58 -9.56
N GLY A 50 2.76 0.22 -9.28
CA GLY A 50 3.90 0.48 -10.17
C GLY A 50 4.54 1.86 -10.04
N VAL A 51 4.09 2.72 -9.11
CA VAL A 51 4.54 4.13 -9.01
C VAL A 51 5.73 4.31 -8.07
N CYS A 52 5.68 3.73 -6.86
CA CYS A 52 6.63 4.07 -5.79
C CYS A 52 8.01 3.39 -5.89
N GLY A 53 8.18 2.38 -6.74
CA GLY A 53 9.42 1.65 -6.92
C GLY A 53 9.85 0.75 -5.74
N ALA A 54 9.12 0.76 -4.62
CA ALA A 54 9.53 0.05 -3.40
C ALA A 54 9.59 -1.47 -3.55
N CYS A 55 8.82 -2.04 -4.47
CA CYS A 55 8.74 -3.47 -4.73
C CYS A 55 9.68 -3.94 -5.84
N VAL A 56 10.73 -3.19 -6.13
CA VAL A 56 11.79 -3.65 -7.05
C VAL A 56 12.32 -4.99 -6.57
N THR A 57 12.33 -5.98 -7.43
CA THR A 57 12.83 -7.32 -7.14
C THR A 57 13.74 -7.82 -8.24
N VAL A 58 14.61 -8.74 -7.90
CA VAL A 58 15.52 -9.41 -8.83
C VAL A 58 15.03 -10.82 -9.06
N PHE A 59 14.93 -11.22 -10.29
CA PHE A 59 14.48 -12.55 -10.68
C PHE A 59 15.20 -13.08 -11.91
N ARG A 60 15.05 -14.36 -12.14
CA ARG A 60 15.58 -15.07 -13.29
C ARG A 60 14.50 -15.98 -13.86
N ARG A 61 14.39 -16.05 -15.19
CA ARG A 61 13.55 -17.03 -15.87
C ARG A 61 14.25 -18.38 -15.97
N LYS A 62 13.50 -19.44 -16.21
CA LYS A 62 14.00 -20.83 -16.22
C LYS A 62 15.23 -21.01 -17.13
N ASP A 63 15.08 -20.60 -18.37
CA ASP A 63 16.09 -20.85 -19.43
C ASP A 63 16.97 -19.62 -19.70
N ASP A 64 16.89 -18.58 -18.87
CA ASP A 64 17.68 -17.37 -18.96
C ASP A 64 18.47 -17.13 -17.66
N PHE A 65 19.79 -17.30 -17.72
CA PHE A 65 20.68 -17.10 -16.57
C PHE A 65 20.91 -15.62 -16.23
N ARG A 66 20.44 -14.69 -17.05
CA ARG A 66 20.56 -13.26 -16.79
C ARG A 66 19.59 -12.85 -15.66
N LEU A 67 20.15 -12.10 -14.72
CA LEU A 67 19.33 -11.48 -13.69
C LEU A 67 18.53 -10.33 -14.29
N GLN A 68 17.25 -10.33 -14.04
CA GLN A 68 16.32 -9.30 -14.45
C GLN A 68 15.82 -8.53 -13.23
N VAL A 69 15.53 -7.27 -13.43
CA VAL A 69 14.99 -6.38 -12.39
C VAL A 69 13.62 -5.91 -12.82
N GLY A 70 12.66 -5.97 -11.92
CA GLY A 70 11.29 -5.50 -12.19
C GLY A 70 10.54 -5.14 -10.93
N LEU A 71 9.38 -4.51 -11.11
CA LEU A 71 8.48 -4.18 -10.00
C LEU A 71 7.62 -5.40 -9.67
N ALA A 72 7.76 -5.96 -8.49
CA ALA A 72 7.02 -7.16 -8.07
C ALA A 72 5.48 -6.99 -8.15
N CYS A 73 4.97 -5.76 -8.03
CA CYS A 73 3.55 -5.47 -8.15
C CYS A 73 3.05 -5.39 -9.61
N GLN A 74 3.96 -5.38 -10.60
CA GLN A 74 3.62 -5.30 -12.03
C GLN A 74 4.08 -6.51 -12.82
N THR A 75 5.18 -7.15 -12.42
CA THR A 75 5.73 -8.31 -13.13
C THR A 75 4.89 -9.54 -12.85
N VAL A 76 4.31 -10.13 -13.90
CA VAL A 76 3.52 -11.37 -13.81
C VAL A 76 4.46 -12.57 -13.69
N VAL A 77 4.08 -13.53 -12.85
CA VAL A 77 4.84 -14.76 -12.68
C VAL A 77 4.67 -15.69 -13.88
N GLU A 78 5.78 -16.31 -14.27
CA GLU A 78 5.85 -17.36 -15.29
C GLU A 78 6.24 -18.68 -14.63
N PRO A 79 5.94 -19.85 -15.26
CA PRO A 79 6.39 -21.13 -14.73
C PRO A 79 7.92 -21.16 -14.55
N ASP A 80 8.36 -21.69 -13.42
CA ASP A 80 9.77 -21.85 -13.06
C ASP A 80 10.55 -20.52 -12.96
N ILE A 81 9.89 -19.41 -12.65
CA ILE A 81 10.57 -18.16 -12.30
C ILE A 81 11.29 -18.29 -10.96
N PHE A 82 12.52 -17.81 -10.88
CA PHE A 82 13.34 -17.79 -9.67
C PHE A 82 13.43 -16.38 -9.11
N LEU A 83 12.87 -16.17 -7.94
CA LEU A 83 12.92 -14.92 -7.20
C LEU A 83 14.11 -14.95 -6.24
N THR A 84 15.06 -14.04 -6.42
CA THR A 84 16.32 -14.03 -5.65
C THR A 84 16.27 -13.10 -4.46
N GLN A 85 15.52 -12.01 -4.56
CA GLN A 85 15.40 -11.00 -3.50
C GLN A 85 14.08 -10.24 -3.61
N LEU A 86 13.48 -10.00 -2.45
CA LEU A 86 12.49 -8.95 -2.25
C LEU A 86 13.10 -7.86 -1.39
N PRO A 87 12.83 -6.59 -1.68
CA PRO A 87 13.24 -5.52 -0.79
C PRO A 87 12.51 -5.70 0.55
N TYR A 88 13.25 -6.09 1.57
CA TYR A 88 12.74 -6.20 2.92
C TYR A 88 13.55 -5.31 3.84
N VAL A 89 12.88 -4.39 4.48
CA VAL A 89 13.47 -3.51 5.48
C VAL A 89 12.80 -3.80 6.81
N PRO A 90 13.51 -4.37 7.78
CA PRO A 90 13.02 -4.46 9.13
C PRO A 90 12.89 -3.02 9.68
N ALA A 91 11.68 -2.63 10.05
CA ALA A 91 11.41 -1.35 10.66
C ALA A 91 10.48 -1.54 11.85
N HIS A 92 10.77 -0.86 12.94
CA HIS A 92 9.92 -0.91 14.13
C HIS A 92 8.51 -0.41 13.80
N LYS A 93 7.50 -1.12 14.27
CA LYS A 93 6.10 -0.73 14.22
C LYS A 93 5.53 -0.86 15.62
N ALA A 94 5.30 0.27 16.27
CA ALA A 94 4.72 0.30 17.59
C ALA A 94 3.31 -0.32 17.60
N VAL A 95 2.98 -1.01 18.68
CA VAL A 95 1.64 -1.52 18.97
C VAL A 95 0.94 -0.50 19.87
N TYR A 96 -0.19 0.03 19.40
CA TYR A 96 -0.98 1.01 20.13
C TYR A 96 -2.47 0.85 19.82
N SER A 97 -3.31 1.31 20.74
CA SER A 97 -4.76 1.44 20.50
C SER A 97 -5.08 2.89 20.21
N ILE A 98 -5.64 3.18 19.04
CA ILE A 98 -6.04 4.53 18.63
C ILE A 98 -7.07 5.17 19.58
N HIS A 99 -7.81 4.35 20.34
CA HIS A 99 -8.78 4.82 21.31
C HIS A 99 -8.16 5.28 22.64
N ARG A 100 -6.90 4.85 22.90
CA ARG A 100 -6.18 5.16 24.14
C ARG A 100 -5.09 6.21 23.96
N VAL A 101 -4.84 6.62 22.72
CA VAL A 101 -3.82 7.63 22.39
C VAL A 101 -4.53 8.90 21.96
N SER A 102 -4.38 9.97 22.76
CA SER A 102 -4.86 11.32 22.42
C SER A 102 -3.71 12.23 21.96
N PRO A 103 -4.00 13.30 21.22
CA PRO A 103 -2.98 14.27 20.78
C PRO A 103 -2.19 14.88 21.95
N GLU A 104 -2.87 15.24 23.02
CA GLU A 104 -2.29 15.89 24.22
C GLU A 104 -1.39 14.93 25.01
N GLY A 105 -1.76 13.64 25.04
CA GLY A 105 -1.03 12.58 25.74
C GLY A 105 -0.07 11.80 24.84
N LEU A 106 0.10 12.19 23.57
CA LEU A 106 0.96 11.47 22.63
C LEU A 106 2.44 11.69 22.97
N ASN A 107 3.03 10.72 23.62
CA ASN A 107 4.49 10.66 23.77
C ASN A 107 5.07 9.80 22.63
N ILE A 108 5.46 10.46 21.54
CA ILE A 108 6.02 9.79 20.35
C ILE A 108 7.28 9.00 20.71
N LEU A 109 8.14 9.52 21.59
CA LEU A 109 9.38 8.87 21.99
C LEU A 109 9.15 7.59 22.82
N LYS A 110 7.99 7.47 23.49
CA LYS A 110 7.62 6.23 24.17
C LYS A 110 7.28 5.12 23.17
N LEU A 111 6.67 5.46 22.05
CA LEU A 111 6.27 4.50 21.01
C LEU A 111 7.38 4.26 19.98
N TYR A 112 8.18 5.26 19.71
CA TYR A 112 9.29 5.24 18.74
C TYR A 112 10.55 5.87 19.36
N PRO A 113 11.19 5.21 20.33
CA PRO A 113 12.38 5.74 21.00
C PRO A 113 13.56 5.95 20.04
N GLU A 114 13.62 5.19 18.94
CA GLU A 114 14.62 5.34 17.90
C GLU A 114 14.59 6.73 17.24
N LEU A 115 13.52 7.50 17.41
CA LEU A 115 13.40 8.85 16.85
C LEU A 115 14.51 9.80 17.37
N THR A 116 15.03 9.54 18.58
CA THR A 116 16.15 10.30 19.15
C THR A 116 17.47 10.10 18.40
N ARG A 117 17.59 9.04 17.59
CA ARG A 117 18.79 8.77 16.76
C ARG A 117 18.82 9.56 15.46
N CYS A 118 17.81 10.41 15.21
CA CYS A 118 17.78 11.22 13.99
C CYS A 118 18.91 12.25 13.99
N MET A 119 19.85 12.11 13.07
CA MET A 119 21.00 13.02 12.90
C MET A 119 20.76 14.10 11.84
N GLY A 120 19.55 14.23 11.28
CA GLY A 120 19.23 15.25 10.28
C GLY A 120 19.93 15.09 8.92
N CYS A 121 20.37 13.88 8.55
CA CYS A 121 21.17 13.64 7.33
C CYS A 121 20.39 13.79 6.01
N ASN A 122 19.09 13.99 6.06
CA ASN A 122 18.19 14.18 4.90
C ASN A 122 18.14 13.04 3.88
N THR A 123 18.72 11.88 4.16
CA THR A 123 18.70 10.73 3.25
C THR A 123 17.28 10.22 3.00
N CYS A 124 16.42 10.28 4.02
CA CYS A 124 15.02 9.85 3.92
C CYS A 124 14.20 10.69 2.93
N THR A 125 14.37 12.02 2.91
CA THR A 125 13.74 12.93 1.94
C THR A 125 14.24 12.65 0.53
N LYS A 126 15.56 12.54 0.35
CA LYS A 126 16.17 12.26 -0.94
C LYS A 126 15.76 10.89 -1.53
N SER A 127 15.39 9.94 -0.66
CA SER A 127 14.96 8.60 -1.08
C SER A 127 13.45 8.47 -1.27
N CYS A 128 12.68 9.53 -1.00
CA CYS A 128 11.22 9.44 -1.07
C CYS A 128 10.74 9.48 -2.53
N PRO A 129 10.09 8.39 -3.03
CA PRO A 129 9.59 8.36 -4.41
C PRO A 129 8.41 9.33 -4.65
N MET A 130 7.77 9.79 -3.55
CA MET A 130 6.67 10.74 -3.61
C MET A 130 7.14 12.20 -3.43
N GLY A 131 8.46 12.45 -3.35
CA GLY A 131 9.00 13.79 -3.17
C GLY A 131 8.68 14.45 -1.83
N LEU A 132 8.26 13.68 -0.81
CA LEU A 132 7.89 14.22 0.49
C LEU A 132 9.10 14.68 1.28
N ASP A 133 8.95 15.76 2.02
CA ASP A 133 9.97 16.26 2.95
C ASP A 133 9.96 15.47 4.27
N VAL A 134 10.52 14.26 4.19
CA VAL A 134 10.51 13.27 5.29
C VAL A 134 11.29 13.77 6.49
N MET A 135 12.43 14.41 6.27
CA MET A 135 13.26 14.92 7.37
C MET A 135 12.50 15.99 8.18
N ASN A 136 11.82 16.91 7.51
CA ASN A 136 11.08 17.97 8.18
C ASN A 136 9.86 17.44 8.94
N TYR A 137 9.13 16.44 8.44
CA TYR A 137 8.05 15.87 9.25
C TYR A 137 8.59 15.07 10.45
N ILE A 138 9.78 14.47 10.38
CA ILE A 138 10.43 13.85 11.55
C ILE A 138 10.85 14.90 12.56
N ALA A 139 11.41 16.02 12.10
CA ALA A 139 11.73 17.14 12.98
C ALA A 139 10.48 17.76 13.64
N ALA A 140 9.36 17.86 12.91
CA ALA A 140 8.07 18.27 13.45
C ALA A 140 7.53 17.25 14.48
N ALA A 141 7.69 15.95 14.22
CA ALA A 141 7.31 14.90 15.17
C ALA A 141 8.08 15.01 16.50
N LEU A 142 9.39 15.30 16.44
CA LEU A 142 10.22 15.54 17.64
C LEU A 142 9.74 16.74 18.46
N ARG A 143 9.17 17.75 17.81
CA ARG A 143 8.58 18.93 18.46
C ARG A 143 7.12 18.76 18.87
N ASN A 144 6.56 17.57 18.63
CA ASN A 144 5.14 17.27 18.83
C ASN A 144 4.19 18.16 17.99
N ASP A 145 4.66 18.69 16.87
CA ASP A 145 3.85 19.45 15.91
C ASP A 145 3.11 18.50 14.99
N LEU A 146 1.98 17.96 15.47
CA LEU A 146 1.21 16.94 14.79
C LEU A 146 0.59 17.45 13.49
N ALA A 147 0.14 18.71 13.48
CA ALA A 147 -0.46 19.33 12.30
C ALA A 147 0.54 19.37 11.13
N ARG A 148 1.76 19.82 11.42
CA ARG A 148 2.82 19.90 10.42
C ARG A 148 3.26 18.53 9.92
N VAL A 149 3.30 17.52 10.78
CA VAL A 149 3.57 16.13 10.33
C VAL A 149 2.49 15.65 9.38
N VAL A 150 1.22 15.89 9.68
CA VAL A 150 0.09 15.49 8.82
C VAL A 150 0.20 16.15 7.46
N GLU A 151 0.39 17.48 7.43
CA GLU A 151 0.54 18.24 6.19
C GLU A 151 1.67 17.68 5.30
N LEU A 152 2.87 17.51 5.86
CA LEU A 152 4.05 17.06 5.12
C LEU A 152 4.03 15.58 4.74
N SER A 153 3.18 14.76 5.35
CA SER A 153 3.18 13.31 5.16
C SER A 153 1.90 12.74 4.56
N MET A 154 0.89 13.57 4.22
CA MET A 154 -0.42 13.06 3.80
C MET A 154 -0.35 12.11 2.61
N GLU A 155 0.47 12.41 1.62
CA GLU A 155 0.60 11.63 0.39
C GLU A 155 1.55 10.42 0.52
N CYS A 156 1.95 10.06 1.75
CA CYS A 156 2.86 8.95 1.98
C CYS A 156 2.20 7.60 1.64
N VAL A 157 2.73 6.92 0.64
CA VAL A 157 2.29 5.59 0.18
C VAL A 157 2.86 4.43 1.00
N MET A 158 3.53 4.71 2.12
CA MET A 158 4.05 3.69 3.05
C MET A 158 5.07 2.71 2.45
N CYS A 159 5.82 3.12 1.44
CA CYS A 159 6.75 2.25 0.70
C CYS A 159 7.95 1.75 1.53
N GLY A 160 8.33 2.44 2.62
CA GLY A 160 9.43 2.05 3.50
C GLY A 160 10.82 2.49 3.04
N MET A 161 10.98 3.17 1.89
CA MET A 161 12.29 3.57 1.37
C MET A 161 13.05 4.50 2.31
N CYS A 162 12.35 5.38 3.00
CA CYS A 162 12.93 6.26 4.00
C CYS A 162 13.55 5.49 5.19
N ALA A 163 12.95 4.36 5.59
CA ALA A 163 13.52 3.49 6.63
C ALA A 163 14.70 2.65 6.09
N ALA A 164 14.58 2.15 4.85
CA ALA A 164 15.64 1.38 4.19
C ALA A 164 16.97 2.13 4.08
N ARG A 165 16.88 3.45 3.96
CA ARG A 165 18.03 4.33 3.76
C ARG A 165 18.45 5.10 5.01
N CYS A 166 17.76 4.87 6.14
CA CYS A 166 18.04 5.60 7.37
C CYS A 166 19.24 5.02 8.12
N PRO A 167 20.35 5.75 8.29
CA PRO A 167 21.49 5.27 9.07
C PRO A 167 21.17 5.17 10.58
N GLY A 168 20.18 5.92 11.07
CA GLY A 168 19.68 5.82 12.44
C GLY A 168 18.63 4.74 12.68
N GLU A 169 18.32 3.93 11.63
CA GLU A 169 17.34 2.83 11.70
C GLU A 169 15.92 3.27 12.13
N LEU A 170 15.54 4.50 11.80
CA LEU A 170 14.20 5.00 12.05
C LEU A 170 13.19 4.37 11.09
N ALA A 171 11.93 4.38 11.50
CA ALA A 171 10.79 4.05 10.65
C ALA A 171 9.91 5.30 10.37
N PRO A 172 10.38 6.30 9.60
CA PRO A 172 9.69 7.58 9.43
C PRO A 172 8.24 7.42 8.99
N PHE A 173 7.97 6.52 8.06
CA PHE A 173 6.63 6.26 7.55
C PHE A 173 5.65 5.71 8.59
N ASN A 174 6.13 4.90 9.57
CA ASN A 174 5.28 4.41 10.66
C ASN A 174 4.96 5.51 11.67
N ILE A 175 5.92 6.39 11.94
CA ILE A 175 5.72 7.57 12.81
C ILE A 175 4.68 8.50 12.19
N ALA A 176 4.81 8.81 10.90
CA ALA A 176 3.84 9.62 10.17
C ALA A 176 2.43 8.97 10.17
N LEU A 177 2.35 7.65 9.98
CA LEU A 177 1.08 6.93 10.03
C LEU A 177 0.40 7.03 11.39
N LEU A 178 1.16 6.85 12.49
CA LEU A 178 0.64 7.03 13.84
C LEU A 178 0.03 8.43 14.01
N ILE A 179 0.82 9.46 13.67
CA ILE A 179 0.39 10.85 13.86
C ILE A 179 -0.83 11.17 13.00
N ARG A 180 -0.85 10.77 11.72
CA ARG A 180 -2.02 10.97 10.85
C ARG A 180 -3.29 10.31 11.42
N ARG A 181 -3.16 9.11 11.99
CA ARG A 181 -4.30 8.41 12.62
C ARG A 181 -4.79 9.11 13.88
N VAL A 182 -3.88 9.54 14.75
CA VAL A 182 -4.23 10.26 15.98
C VAL A 182 -4.87 11.60 15.63
N TYR A 183 -4.28 12.35 14.73
CA TYR A 183 -4.78 13.66 14.29
C TYR A 183 -6.15 13.53 13.61
N GLY A 184 -6.28 12.57 12.68
CA GLY A 184 -7.53 12.32 11.98
C GLY A 184 -8.66 11.84 12.89
N ARG A 185 -8.33 11.11 13.97
CA ARG A 185 -9.32 10.62 14.92
C ARG A 185 -9.81 11.69 15.91
N HIS A 186 -8.91 12.54 16.39
CA HIS A 186 -9.16 13.38 17.55
C HIS A 186 -9.21 14.88 17.24
N VAL A 187 -8.56 15.34 16.17
CA VAL A 187 -8.43 16.76 15.84
C VAL A 187 -9.30 17.15 14.65
N LEU A 188 -9.29 16.34 13.59
CA LEU A 188 -10.09 16.64 12.41
C LEU A 188 -11.59 16.39 12.68
N LYS A 189 -12.39 17.36 12.31
CA LYS A 189 -13.84 17.19 12.31
C LYS A 189 -14.23 16.19 11.21
N ARG A 190 -15.21 15.36 11.53
CA ARG A 190 -15.77 14.44 10.54
C ARG A 190 -16.44 15.24 9.42
N PRO A 191 -16.14 14.97 8.14
CA PRO A 191 -16.74 15.69 7.03
C PRO A 191 -18.25 15.39 6.94
N GLU A 192 -19.06 16.42 6.73
CA GLU A 192 -20.51 16.27 6.54
C GLU A 192 -20.83 15.37 5.32
N THR A 193 -20.01 15.46 4.29
CA THR A 193 -20.13 14.60 3.09
C THR A 193 -20.03 13.11 3.41
N LEU A 194 -19.23 12.73 4.43
CA LEU A 194 -19.12 11.35 4.88
C LEU A 194 -20.42 10.89 5.57
N ASP A 195 -20.98 11.72 6.43
CA ASP A 195 -22.22 11.38 7.14
C ASP A 195 -23.40 11.28 6.18
N LYS A 196 -23.47 12.18 5.19
CA LYS A 196 -24.44 12.10 4.10
C LYS A 196 -24.28 10.77 3.33
N ARG A 197 -23.07 10.43 2.92
CA ARG A 197 -22.79 9.17 2.19
C ARG A 197 -23.15 7.92 2.99
N LEU A 198 -22.87 7.93 4.31
CA LEU A 198 -23.23 6.81 5.17
C LEU A 198 -24.74 6.63 5.28
N LYS A 199 -25.51 7.73 5.40
CA LYS A 199 -26.98 7.67 5.37
C LYS A 199 -27.49 7.11 4.05
N GLU A 200 -27.00 7.61 2.92
CA GLU A 200 -27.36 7.12 1.58
C GLU A 200 -27.11 5.60 1.44
N ILE A 201 -25.99 5.10 1.99
CA ILE A 201 -25.68 3.66 1.97
C ILE A 201 -26.64 2.89 2.89
N GLN A 202 -26.90 3.38 4.11
CA GLN A 202 -27.80 2.74 5.08
C GLN A 202 -29.25 2.69 4.59
N GLU A 203 -29.69 3.73 3.90
CA GLU A 203 -31.03 3.84 3.30
C GLU A 203 -31.15 3.05 1.97
N GLY A 204 -30.06 2.44 1.53
CA GLY A 204 -30.08 1.61 0.30
C GLY A 204 -30.13 2.41 -1.00
N PHE A 205 -29.79 3.70 -0.98
CA PHE A 205 -29.84 4.59 -2.15
C PHE A 205 -29.15 4.00 -3.39
N PHE A 206 -28.04 3.27 -3.19
CA PHE A 206 -27.29 2.64 -4.28
C PHE A 206 -27.70 1.20 -4.59
N SER A 207 -28.67 0.63 -3.86
CA SER A 207 -28.98 -0.81 -3.94
C SER A 207 -29.52 -1.20 -5.30
N HIS A 208 -30.35 -0.36 -5.93
CA HIS A 208 -30.88 -0.60 -7.26
C HIS A 208 -29.77 -0.61 -8.33
N ASP A 209 -28.92 0.42 -8.33
CA ASP A 209 -27.83 0.55 -9.32
C ASP A 209 -26.80 -0.58 -9.17
N LEU A 210 -26.50 -0.98 -7.94
CA LEU A 210 -25.60 -2.10 -7.66
C LEU A 210 -26.20 -3.42 -8.13
N LEU A 211 -27.52 -3.63 -7.96
CA LEU A 211 -28.19 -4.81 -8.45
C LEU A 211 -28.18 -4.85 -9.98
N GLU A 212 -28.50 -3.73 -10.64
CA GLU A 212 -28.45 -3.60 -12.08
C GLU A 212 -27.05 -3.90 -12.62
N LEU A 213 -25.98 -3.32 -12.04
CA LEU A 213 -24.60 -3.60 -12.44
C LEU A 213 -24.23 -5.07 -12.24
N LYS A 214 -24.70 -5.68 -11.14
CA LYS A 214 -24.41 -7.09 -10.83
C LYS A 214 -25.10 -8.06 -11.79
N THR A 215 -26.26 -7.71 -12.31
CA THR A 215 -27.07 -8.54 -13.22
C THR A 215 -26.79 -8.25 -14.70
N SER A 216 -26.14 -7.13 -15.01
CA SER A 216 -25.81 -6.74 -16.38
C SER A 216 -24.75 -7.64 -16.99
N GLY A 217 -24.92 -8.01 -18.26
CA GLY A 217 -23.91 -8.73 -19.03
C GLY A 217 -22.70 -7.83 -19.39
N LYS A 218 -21.59 -8.46 -19.76
CA LYS A 218 -20.33 -7.79 -20.07
C LYS A 218 -20.48 -6.65 -21.11
N ALA A 219 -21.21 -6.89 -22.19
CA ALA A 219 -21.40 -5.90 -23.25
C ALA A 219 -22.12 -4.62 -22.75
N ALA A 220 -23.16 -4.79 -21.93
CA ALA A 220 -23.90 -3.67 -21.34
C ALA A 220 -23.02 -2.88 -20.34
N LEU A 221 -22.16 -3.55 -19.58
CA LEU A 221 -21.20 -2.89 -18.68
C LEU A 221 -20.15 -2.08 -19.45
N GLU A 222 -19.64 -2.61 -20.55
CA GLU A 222 -18.70 -1.90 -21.42
C GLU A 222 -19.33 -0.65 -22.05
N GLU A 223 -20.57 -0.71 -22.47
CA GLU A 223 -21.32 0.42 -23.02
C GLU A 223 -21.54 1.52 -21.95
N LYS A 224 -22.03 1.13 -20.76
CA LYS A 224 -22.16 2.04 -19.62
C LYS A 224 -20.84 2.71 -19.26
N PHE A 225 -19.75 1.95 -19.24
CA PHE A 225 -18.43 2.49 -18.93
C PHE A 225 -17.99 3.54 -19.97
N LYS A 226 -18.18 3.26 -21.27
CA LYS A 226 -17.86 4.22 -22.34
C LYS A 226 -18.68 5.50 -22.23
N SER A 227 -19.98 5.39 -21.93
CA SER A 227 -20.86 6.56 -21.76
C SER A 227 -20.42 7.44 -20.58
N LEU A 228 -20.01 6.80 -19.45
CA LEU A 228 -19.48 7.54 -18.28
C LEU A 228 -18.13 8.22 -18.55
N GLN A 229 -17.27 7.60 -19.37
CA GLN A 229 -16.03 8.24 -19.78
C GLN A 229 -16.28 9.46 -20.67
N ALA A 230 -17.22 9.36 -21.61
CA ALA A 230 -17.59 10.45 -22.50
C ALA A 230 -18.15 11.68 -21.72
N SER A 231 -18.98 11.41 -20.70
CA SER A 231 -19.54 12.48 -19.84
C SER A 231 -18.50 13.16 -18.95
N ARG A 232 -17.41 12.47 -18.57
CA ARG A 232 -16.29 13.05 -17.78
C ARG A 232 -15.32 13.86 -18.63
N GLY A 233 -15.14 13.52 -19.91
CA GLY A 233 -14.27 14.24 -20.84
C GLY A 233 -14.80 15.62 -21.27
N SER A 234 -16.08 15.94 -21.01
CA SER A 234 -16.70 17.24 -21.31
C SER A 234 -16.73 18.20 -20.11
N ALA A 235 -16.13 17.82 -18.97
CA ALA A 235 -16.13 18.59 -17.72
C ALA A 235 -14.74 19.15 -17.31
N VAL A 236 -13.81 19.33 -18.31
CA VAL A 236 -12.51 20.00 -18.11
C VAL A 236 -12.42 21.22 -19.01
#